data_6d891b6ae2184db48155f1d102be7742
#
_entry.id   6d891b6ae2184db48155f1d102be7742
#
_cell.length_a   1.000
_cell.length_b   1.000
_cell.length_c   1.000
_cell.angle_alpha   90.00
_cell.angle_beta   90.00
_cell.angle_gamma   90.00
#
_symmetry.space_group_name_H-M   'P 1'
#
loop_
_entity.id
_entity.type
_entity.pdbx_description
1 polymer ?
#
loop_
_entity_poly.entity_id
_entity_poly.type
_entity_poly.pdbx_seq_one_letter_code
_entity_poly.pdbx_strand_id
1 'polypeptide(L)'
;MRILYGVVGEGMGHATRSKVVCEELVRRGHEVKIVVSGRAFGYLAKSFPDVVEIRGFEIRYEDNGMALDATIAQNVLAAPEMLQANLLAYYDRIASFRPDVVITDFDSFAGYVARRQGVPLVCIDNQQIIYRCKHPKPITKGAKFDFELTKTFVRAKLPSLDYAFVTTFFEPPIKPKYEDATMLVPPILRDSILKAKTIARAGDHVLVYQTSTSDTSLIPTLNSLKNERFYVYGLRRREVIGN
;
A
#
# COMPACT_ATOMS: atom_id res chain seq x y z
N MET A 1 14.08 -20.22 2.40
CA MET A 1 12.92 -20.02 3.29
C MET A 1 11.66 -19.95 2.43
N ARG A 2 10.54 -20.41 2.97
CA ARG A 2 9.20 -20.20 2.38
C ARG A 2 8.60 -18.92 2.97
N ILE A 3 8.23 -18.00 2.14
CA ILE A 3 7.75 -16.67 2.52
C ILE A 3 6.35 -16.47 1.95
N LEU A 4 5.36 -16.23 2.81
CA LEU A 4 4.08 -15.71 2.37
C LEU A 4 4.15 -14.19 2.37
N TYR A 5 3.82 -13.56 1.25
CA TYR A 5 3.84 -12.09 1.12
C TYR A 5 2.43 -11.55 0.86
N GLY A 6 1.89 -10.79 1.79
CA GLY A 6 0.57 -10.17 1.69
C GLY A 6 0.64 -8.74 1.16
N VAL A 7 -0.23 -8.43 0.19
CA VAL A 7 -0.29 -7.10 -0.45
C VAL A 7 -1.70 -6.56 -0.40
N VAL A 8 -1.88 -5.38 0.19
CA VAL A 8 -3.17 -4.70 0.15
C VAL A 8 -3.50 -4.23 -1.26
N GLY A 9 -4.73 -4.42 -1.69
CA GLY A 9 -5.19 -4.10 -3.05
C GLY A 9 -5.44 -2.62 -3.35
N GLU A 10 -5.43 -1.78 -2.33
CA GLU A 10 -5.70 -0.36 -2.42
C GLU A 10 -4.48 0.43 -2.92
N GLY A 11 -4.53 0.81 -4.19
CA GLY A 11 -3.51 1.62 -4.85
C GLY A 11 -2.32 0.84 -5.40
N MET A 12 -1.82 1.30 -6.55
CA MET A 12 -0.68 0.66 -7.24
C MET A 12 0.66 0.86 -6.54
N GLY A 13 0.75 1.78 -5.58
CA GLY A 13 1.97 2.00 -4.79
C GLY A 13 2.39 0.76 -3.99
N HIS A 14 1.42 0.09 -3.36
CA HIS A 14 1.67 -1.17 -2.65
C HIS A 14 2.13 -2.27 -3.61
N ALA A 15 1.42 -2.46 -4.72
CA ALA A 15 1.76 -3.47 -5.71
C ALA A 15 3.16 -3.29 -6.31
N THR A 16 3.52 -2.04 -6.66
CA THR A 16 4.83 -1.74 -7.26
C THR A 16 5.98 -1.90 -6.29
N ARG A 17 5.81 -1.49 -5.04
CA ARG A 17 6.80 -1.68 -3.97
C ARG A 17 6.98 -3.16 -3.63
N SER A 18 5.87 -3.87 -3.40
CA SER A 18 5.88 -5.29 -3.08
C SER A 18 6.50 -6.13 -4.20
N LYS A 19 6.27 -5.76 -5.47
CA LYS A 19 6.93 -6.42 -6.59
C LYS A 19 8.45 -6.39 -6.46
N VAL A 20 9.04 -5.22 -6.16
CA VAL A 20 10.50 -5.08 -6.02
C VAL A 20 11.02 -5.97 -4.88
N VAL A 21 10.32 -5.99 -3.74
CA VAL A 21 10.71 -6.83 -2.61
C VAL A 21 10.61 -8.31 -2.96
N CYS A 22 9.50 -8.75 -3.56
CA CYS A 22 9.30 -10.15 -3.94
C CYS A 22 10.31 -10.61 -4.99
N GLU A 23 10.64 -9.79 -6.00
CA GLU A 23 11.68 -10.08 -6.99
C GLU A 23 13.04 -10.29 -6.33
N GLU A 24 13.40 -9.47 -5.34
CA GLU A 24 14.65 -9.61 -4.60
C GLU A 24 14.65 -10.86 -3.72
N LEU A 25 13.54 -11.19 -3.06
CA LEU A 25 13.42 -12.40 -2.26
C LEU A 25 13.58 -13.66 -3.14
N VAL A 26 12.92 -13.70 -4.28
CA VAL A 26 13.06 -14.81 -5.26
C VAL A 26 14.50 -14.88 -5.77
N ARG A 27 15.12 -13.74 -6.12
CA ARG A 27 16.52 -13.70 -6.57
C ARG A 27 17.50 -14.24 -5.52
N ARG A 28 17.18 -14.09 -4.24
CA ARG A 28 17.95 -14.67 -3.11
C ARG A 28 17.65 -16.15 -2.84
N GLY A 29 16.84 -16.79 -3.66
CA GLY A 29 16.54 -18.21 -3.56
C GLY A 29 15.46 -18.55 -2.52
N HIS A 30 14.60 -17.57 -2.15
CA HIS A 30 13.44 -17.86 -1.33
C HIS A 30 12.26 -18.32 -2.18
N GLU A 31 11.44 -19.21 -1.66
CA GLU A 31 10.15 -19.57 -2.22
C GLU A 31 9.11 -18.57 -1.74
N VAL A 32 8.52 -17.83 -2.66
CA VAL A 32 7.59 -16.73 -2.35
C VAL A 32 6.20 -17.05 -2.89
N LYS A 33 5.21 -17.12 -2.01
CA LYS A 33 3.79 -17.16 -2.34
C LYS A 33 3.18 -15.81 -2.01
N ILE A 34 2.45 -15.22 -2.96
CA ILE A 34 1.85 -13.89 -2.79
C ILE A 34 0.36 -14.03 -2.57
N VAL A 35 -0.18 -13.35 -1.55
CA VAL A 35 -1.61 -13.14 -1.37
C VAL A 35 -1.91 -11.65 -1.59
N VAL A 36 -2.91 -11.35 -2.40
CA VAL A 36 -3.19 -9.97 -2.80
C VAL A 36 -4.66 -9.76 -3.13
N SER A 37 -5.18 -8.59 -2.79
CA SER A 37 -6.56 -8.21 -3.12
C SER A 37 -6.63 -7.22 -4.28
N GLY A 38 -7.81 -7.15 -4.91
CA GLY A 38 -8.20 -6.08 -5.83
C GLY A 38 -7.28 -5.91 -7.05
N ARG A 39 -7.10 -4.66 -7.47
CA ARG A 39 -6.39 -4.31 -8.73
C ARG A 39 -4.92 -4.75 -8.76
N ALA A 40 -4.30 -4.92 -7.62
CA ALA A 40 -2.91 -5.34 -7.53
C ALA A 40 -2.70 -6.79 -7.99
N PHE A 41 -3.74 -7.65 -7.93
CA PHE A 41 -3.66 -9.05 -8.38
C PHE A 41 -3.19 -9.15 -9.84
N GLY A 42 -3.91 -8.51 -10.77
CA GLY A 42 -3.56 -8.58 -12.19
C GLY A 42 -2.17 -8.02 -12.52
N TYR A 43 -1.64 -7.13 -11.69
CA TYR A 43 -0.28 -6.61 -11.86
C TYR A 43 0.79 -7.60 -11.39
N LEU A 44 0.61 -8.21 -10.22
CA LEU A 44 1.58 -9.14 -9.64
C LEU A 44 1.57 -10.51 -10.34
N ALA A 45 0.38 -11.00 -10.75
CA ALA A 45 0.23 -12.26 -11.47
C ALA A 45 0.97 -12.30 -12.83
N LYS A 46 1.28 -11.14 -13.41
CA LYS A 46 2.13 -11.06 -14.62
C LYS A 46 3.60 -11.38 -14.38
N SER A 47 4.05 -11.28 -13.12
CA SER A 47 5.47 -11.39 -12.78
C SER A 47 5.79 -12.60 -11.90
N PHE A 48 4.78 -13.14 -11.21
CA PHE A 48 4.96 -14.25 -10.27
C PHE A 48 3.99 -15.38 -10.60
N PRO A 49 4.44 -16.64 -10.58
CA PRO A 49 3.60 -17.81 -10.93
C PRO A 49 2.62 -18.19 -9.81
N ASP A 50 2.93 -17.90 -8.54
CA ASP A 50 2.14 -18.30 -7.39
C ASP A 50 1.56 -17.09 -6.64
N VAL A 51 0.53 -16.53 -7.25
CA VAL A 51 -0.26 -15.41 -6.70
C VAL A 51 -1.67 -15.90 -6.41
N VAL A 52 -2.13 -15.69 -5.19
CA VAL A 52 -3.47 -16.04 -4.73
C VAL A 52 -4.29 -14.78 -4.55
N GLU A 53 -5.41 -14.68 -5.25
CA GLU A 53 -6.34 -13.59 -5.05
C GLU A 53 -7.14 -13.80 -3.78
N ILE A 54 -7.25 -12.74 -2.98
CA ILE A 54 -8.06 -12.68 -1.77
C ILE A 54 -8.99 -11.49 -1.82
N ARG A 55 -10.02 -11.49 -0.99
CA ARG A 55 -10.89 -10.32 -0.78
C ARG A 55 -10.25 -9.41 0.28
N GLY A 56 -10.05 -8.15 -0.08
CA GLY A 56 -9.47 -7.14 0.81
C GLY A 56 -10.47 -6.07 1.22
N PHE A 57 -10.03 -5.22 2.15
CA PHE A 57 -10.75 -4.01 2.52
C PHE A 57 -10.76 -3.03 1.35
N GLU A 58 -11.91 -2.46 1.02
CA GLU A 58 -12.09 -1.50 -0.06
C GLU A 58 -12.39 -0.11 0.51
N ILE A 59 -11.70 0.92 -0.01
CA ILE A 59 -11.94 2.31 0.38
C ILE A 59 -12.87 2.97 -0.64
N ARG A 60 -13.93 3.61 -0.15
CA ARG A 60 -14.79 4.47 -0.95
C ARG A 60 -14.25 5.88 -0.96
N TYR A 61 -14.18 6.44 -2.15
CA TYR A 61 -13.76 7.82 -2.37
C TYR A 61 -14.92 8.63 -2.94
N GLU A 62 -15.20 9.77 -2.32
CA GLU A 62 -16.15 10.78 -2.79
C GLU A 62 -15.45 12.14 -2.75
N ASP A 63 -15.62 12.96 -3.77
CA ASP A 63 -15.01 14.30 -3.89
C ASP A 63 -13.50 14.36 -3.57
N ASN A 64 -12.74 13.39 -4.07
CA ASN A 64 -11.30 13.18 -3.80
C ASN A 64 -10.93 12.90 -2.33
N GLY A 65 -11.92 12.76 -1.45
CA GLY A 65 -11.75 12.37 -0.05
C GLY A 65 -12.17 10.93 0.20
N MET A 66 -11.72 10.37 1.32
CA MET A 66 -12.22 9.07 1.79
C MET A 66 -13.61 9.27 2.43
N ALA A 67 -14.64 8.64 1.86
CA ALA A 67 -15.98 8.58 2.44
C ALA A 67 -16.00 7.52 3.55
N LEU A 68 -15.71 7.93 4.78
CA LEU A 68 -15.50 7.01 5.91
C LEU A 68 -16.74 6.15 6.19
N ASP A 69 -17.91 6.78 6.29
CA ASP A 69 -19.16 6.07 6.61
C ASP A 69 -19.53 5.06 5.52
N ALA A 70 -19.44 5.46 4.25
CA ALA A 70 -19.68 4.57 3.12
C ALA A 70 -18.64 3.44 3.05
N THR A 71 -17.40 3.73 3.37
CA THR A 71 -16.30 2.73 3.47
C THR A 71 -16.61 1.70 4.54
N ILE A 72 -16.99 2.12 5.74
CA ILE A 72 -17.32 1.22 6.85
C ILE A 72 -18.55 0.38 6.49
N ALA A 73 -19.63 1.01 6.04
CA ALA A 73 -20.87 0.30 5.69
C ALA A 73 -20.64 -0.78 4.63
N GLN A 74 -19.92 -0.44 3.55
CA GLN A 74 -19.60 -1.41 2.49
C GLN A 74 -18.80 -2.60 3.01
N ASN A 75 -17.76 -2.36 3.80
CA ASN A 75 -16.91 -3.45 4.29
C ASN A 75 -17.62 -4.32 5.34
N VAL A 76 -18.48 -3.74 6.15
CA VAL A 76 -19.32 -4.50 7.10
C VAL A 76 -20.28 -5.41 6.36
N LEU A 77 -20.95 -4.91 5.33
CA LEU A 77 -21.88 -5.71 4.50
C LEU A 77 -21.14 -6.82 3.73
N ALA A 78 -19.94 -6.55 3.21
CA ALA A 78 -19.13 -7.51 2.48
C ALA A 78 -18.38 -8.51 3.38
N ALA A 79 -18.32 -8.28 4.69
CA ALA A 79 -17.50 -9.07 5.62
C ALA A 79 -17.80 -10.58 5.60
N PRO A 80 -19.06 -11.06 5.55
CA PRO A 80 -19.33 -12.50 5.50
C PRO A 80 -18.79 -13.16 4.23
N GLU A 81 -19.00 -12.56 3.06
CA GLU A 81 -18.51 -13.07 1.78
C GLU A 81 -16.98 -13.02 1.72
N MET A 82 -16.40 -11.93 2.20
CA MET A 82 -14.95 -11.75 2.28
C MET A 82 -14.32 -12.84 3.16
N LEU A 83 -14.91 -13.09 4.34
CA LEU A 83 -14.43 -14.12 5.25
C LEU A 83 -14.51 -15.51 4.61
N GLN A 84 -15.63 -15.85 4.01
CA GLN A 84 -15.83 -17.14 3.34
C GLN A 84 -14.81 -17.33 2.20
N ALA A 85 -14.69 -16.36 1.30
CA ALA A 85 -13.76 -16.43 0.17
C ALA A 85 -12.32 -16.58 0.63
N ASN A 86 -11.92 -15.83 1.66
CA ASN A 86 -10.57 -15.88 2.19
C ASN A 86 -10.27 -17.17 2.96
N LEU A 87 -11.24 -17.75 3.64
CA LEU A 87 -11.10 -19.08 4.26
C LEU A 87 -10.94 -20.18 3.21
N LEU A 88 -11.71 -20.15 2.13
CA LEU A 88 -11.55 -21.07 1.00
C LEU A 88 -10.14 -20.93 0.40
N ALA A 89 -9.70 -19.70 0.07
CA ALA A 89 -8.38 -19.45 -0.44
C ALA A 89 -7.27 -19.94 0.51
N TYR A 90 -7.48 -19.79 1.83
CA TYR A 90 -6.54 -20.30 2.82
C TYR A 90 -6.40 -21.82 2.75
N TYR A 91 -7.51 -22.55 2.84
CA TYR A 91 -7.45 -24.02 2.87
C TYR A 91 -7.00 -24.62 1.54
N ASP A 92 -7.45 -24.06 0.41
CA ASP A 92 -7.16 -24.59 -0.91
C ASP A 92 -5.73 -24.30 -1.38
N ARG A 93 -5.18 -23.14 -1.04
CA ARG A 93 -3.97 -22.61 -1.68
C ARG A 93 -2.84 -22.27 -0.70
N ILE A 94 -3.12 -21.99 0.57
CA ILE A 94 -2.17 -21.39 1.49
C ILE A 94 -1.78 -22.34 2.65
N ALA A 95 -2.74 -23.07 3.20
CA ALA A 95 -2.51 -23.89 4.40
C ALA A 95 -1.36 -24.91 4.24
N SER A 96 -1.25 -25.53 3.07
CA SER A 96 -0.20 -26.51 2.74
C SER A 96 1.17 -25.87 2.48
N PHE A 97 1.21 -24.58 2.20
CA PHE A 97 2.45 -23.85 1.90
C PHE A 97 3.40 -23.79 3.12
N ARG A 98 2.85 -23.67 4.35
CA ARG A 98 3.61 -23.63 5.61
C ARG A 98 4.79 -22.67 5.55
N PRO A 99 4.55 -21.35 5.48
CA PRO A 99 5.63 -20.36 5.45
C PRO A 99 6.47 -20.40 6.72
N ASP A 100 7.76 -20.08 6.60
CA ASP A 100 8.67 -19.87 7.72
C ASP A 100 8.48 -18.48 8.34
N VAL A 101 8.03 -17.52 7.53
CA VAL A 101 7.72 -16.13 7.89
C VAL A 101 6.65 -15.58 6.98
N VAL A 102 5.83 -14.70 7.51
CA VAL A 102 4.88 -13.91 6.73
C VAL A 102 5.36 -12.47 6.66
N ILE A 103 5.43 -11.92 5.44
CA ILE A 103 5.68 -10.51 5.20
C ILE A 103 4.38 -9.88 4.72
N THR A 104 4.08 -8.66 5.15
CA THR A 104 2.88 -7.94 4.73
C THR A 104 3.20 -6.51 4.31
N ASP A 105 2.63 -6.06 3.21
CA ASP A 105 2.48 -4.66 2.86
C ASP A 105 1.06 -4.21 3.18
N PHE A 106 0.82 -4.00 4.47
CA PHE A 106 -0.43 -3.52 5.05
C PHE A 106 -1.67 -4.40 4.80
N ASP A 107 -1.49 -5.69 4.52
CA ASP A 107 -2.57 -6.65 4.34
C ASP A 107 -2.90 -7.40 5.64
N SER A 108 -4.18 -7.41 6.03
CA SER A 108 -4.65 -8.01 7.29
C SER A 108 -4.77 -9.53 7.20
N PHE A 109 -5.06 -10.07 6.01
CA PHE A 109 -5.22 -11.50 5.83
C PHE A 109 -3.87 -12.23 6.02
N ALA A 110 -2.77 -11.62 5.55
CA ALA A 110 -1.43 -12.13 5.85
C ALA A 110 -1.18 -12.22 7.36
N GLY A 111 -1.60 -11.21 8.13
CA GLY A 111 -1.54 -11.25 9.59
C GLY A 111 -2.37 -12.37 10.22
N TYR A 112 -3.54 -12.67 9.64
CA TYR A 112 -4.34 -13.83 10.04
C TYR A 112 -3.58 -15.15 9.79
N VAL A 113 -2.95 -15.30 8.61
CA VAL A 113 -2.17 -16.51 8.27
C VAL A 113 -1.01 -16.68 9.21
N ALA A 114 -0.23 -15.62 9.49
CA ALA A 114 0.88 -15.66 10.42
C ALA A 114 0.45 -16.21 11.79
N ARG A 115 -0.60 -15.66 12.36
CA ARG A 115 -1.17 -16.08 13.64
C ARG A 115 -1.70 -17.52 13.60
N ARG A 116 -2.39 -17.89 12.53
CA ARG A 116 -2.98 -19.24 12.37
C ARG A 116 -1.93 -20.32 12.26
N GLN A 117 -0.77 -20.00 11.70
CA GLN A 117 0.35 -20.92 11.50
C GLN A 117 1.46 -20.79 12.56
N GLY A 118 1.36 -19.80 13.47
CA GLY A 118 2.32 -19.60 14.56
C GLY A 118 3.70 -19.16 14.08
N VAL A 119 3.76 -18.36 13.00
CA VAL A 119 5.01 -17.88 12.40
C VAL A 119 5.14 -16.37 12.55
N PRO A 120 6.38 -15.83 12.51
CA PRO A 120 6.60 -14.40 12.62
C PRO A 120 5.89 -13.57 11.52
N LEU A 121 5.38 -12.40 11.91
CA LEU A 121 4.78 -11.41 11.01
C LEU A 121 5.67 -10.17 10.90
N VAL A 122 6.16 -9.90 9.71
CA VAL A 122 6.97 -8.72 9.39
C VAL A 122 6.18 -7.79 8.48
N CYS A 123 6.18 -6.50 8.76
CA CYS A 123 5.55 -5.50 7.90
C CYS A 123 6.60 -4.70 7.12
N ILE A 124 6.32 -4.41 5.85
CA ILE A 124 7.08 -3.49 5.01
C ILE A 124 6.10 -2.49 4.41
N ASP A 125 5.83 -1.39 5.10
CA ASP A 125 4.90 -0.35 4.65
C ASP A 125 5.31 1.05 5.13
N ASN A 126 4.51 2.06 4.79
CA ASN A 126 4.68 3.42 5.28
C ASN A 126 3.63 3.80 6.34
N GLN A 127 2.55 3.04 6.49
CA GLN A 127 1.44 3.36 7.39
C GLN A 127 1.83 3.22 8.86
N GLN A 128 2.74 2.29 9.16
CA GLN A 128 3.19 2.06 10.55
C GLN A 128 3.89 3.29 11.16
N ILE A 129 4.34 4.26 10.35
CA ILE A 129 4.91 5.52 10.84
C ILE A 129 3.93 6.25 11.77
N ILE A 130 2.63 6.27 11.41
CA ILE A 130 1.58 6.96 12.18
C ILE A 130 1.46 6.37 13.60
N TYR A 131 1.59 5.05 13.70
CA TYR A 131 1.39 4.35 14.95
C TYR A 131 2.68 4.19 15.78
N ARG A 132 3.82 3.91 15.12
CA ARG A 132 5.07 3.56 15.79
C ARG A 132 5.99 4.75 16.06
N CYS A 133 5.81 5.87 15.34
CA CYS A 133 6.67 7.04 15.50
C CYS A 133 6.00 8.17 16.31
N LYS A 134 6.82 9.10 16.81
CA LYS A 134 6.38 10.33 17.44
C LYS A 134 6.10 11.37 16.35
N HIS A 135 5.03 12.15 16.54
CA HIS A 135 4.67 13.22 15.60
C HIS A 135 4.61 14.56 16.32
N PRO A 136 5.18 15.63 15.77
CA PRO A 136 5.11 16.97 16.37
C PRO A 136 3.65 17.44 16.49
N LYS A 137 3.29 17.99 17.64
CA LYS A 137 1.93 18.51 17.92
C LYS A 137 1.41 19.49 16.85
N PRO A 138 2.22 20.41 16.28
CA PRO A 138 1.74 21.31 15.25
C PRO A 138 1.18 20.61 14.00
N ILE A 139 1.78 19.48 13.61
CA ILE A 139 1.35 18.70 12.44
C ILE A 139 -0.03 18.05 12.65
N THR A 140 -0.33 17.65 13.89
CA THR A 140 -1.57 16.92 14.21
C THR A 140 -2.67 17.81 14.79
N LYS A 141 -2.37 19.08 15.11
CA LYS A 141 -3.30 19.97 15.84
C LYS A 141 -4.62 20.21 15.09
N GLY A 142 -4.58 20.40 13.76
CA GLY A 142 -5.77 20.68 12.95
C GLY A 142 -6.62 19.45 12.62
N ALA A 143 -6.08 18.23 12.78
CA ALA A 143 -6.72 16.97 12.40
C ALA A 143 -6.57 15.89 13.49
N LYS A 144 -6.68 16.28 14.75
CA LYS A 144 -6.43 15.40 15.90
C LYS A 144 -7.35 14.16 15.92
N PHE A 145 -8.63 14.35 15.61
CA PHE A 145 -9.59 13.26 15.56
C PHE A 145 -9.25 12.26 14.46
N ASP A 146 -9.04 12.74 13.24
CA ASP A 146 -8.70 11.90 12.08
C ASP A 146 -7.36 11.19 12.28
N PHE A 147 -6.40 11.86 12.91
CA PHE A 147 -5.11 11.26 13.27
C PHE A 147 -5.26 10.09 14.26
N GLU A 148 -6.01 10.24 15.34
CA GLU A 148 -6.23 9.17 16.31
C GLU A 148 -7.08 8.03 15.73
N LEU A 149 -8.06 8.34 14.88
CA LEU A 149 -8.85 7.36 14.16
C LEU A 149 -7.98 6.54 13.20
N THR A 150 -7.17 7.21 12.38
CA THR A 150 -6.22 6.55 11.46
C THR A 150 -5.21 5.69 12.21
N LYS A 151 -4.67 6.18 13.30
CA LYS A 151 -3.74 5.44 14.16
C LYS A 151 -4.38 4.18 14.75
N THR A 152 -5.65 4.27 15.17
CA THR A 152 -6.42 3.14 15.66
C THR A 152 -6.67 2.11 14.55
N PHE A 153 -7.02 2.58 13.35
CA PHE A 153 -7.20 1.73 12.18
C PHE A 153 -5.91 0.99 11.79
N VAL A 154 -4.78 1.69 11.70
CA VAL A 154 -3.48 1.08 11.37
C VAL A 154 -3.12 -0.01 12.38
N ARG A 155 -3.34 0.26 13.67
CA ARG A 155 -3.13 -0.72 14.74
C ARG A 155 -4.04 -1.94 14.61
N ALA A 156 -5.33 -1.71 14.36
CA ALA A 156 -6.32 -2.78 14.25
C ALA A 156 -6.09 -3.70 13.05
N LYS A 157 -5.53 -3.17 11.96
CA LYS A 157 -5.23 -3.95 10.77
C LYS A 157 -4.14 -5.01 10.98
N LEU A 158 -3.13 -4.72 11.80
CA LEU A 158 -1.99 -5.61 12.07
C LEU A 158 -1.72 -5.67 13.59
N PRO A 159 -2.61 -6.30 14.37
CA PRO A 159 -2.54 -6.25 15.84
C PRO A 159 -1.35 -7.01 16.42
N SER A 160 -0.83 -8.02 15.74
CA SER A 160 0.23 -8.94 16.22
C SER A 160 1.48 -8.85 15.36
N LEU A 161 1.93 -7.63 15.08
CA LEU A 161 3.11 -7.37 14.26
C LEU A 161 4.38 -7.51 15.08
N ASP A 162 5.26 -8.44 14.69
CA ASP A 162 6.54 -8.70 15.37
C ASP A 162 7.59 -7.65 14.97
N TYR A 163 7.73 -7.33 13.68
CA TYR A 163 8.71 -6.36 13.20
C TYR A 163 8.18 -5.49 12.07
N ALA A 164 8.57 -4.22 12.03
CA ALA A 164 8.18 -3.28 10.98
C ALA A 164 9.39 -2.61 10.32
N PHE A 165 9.53 -2.77 9.01
CA PHE A 165 10.33 -1.89 8.16
C PHE A 165 9.42 -0.78 7.65
N VAL A 166 9.58 0.43 8.20
CA VAL A 166 8.75 1.59 7.84
C VAL A 166 9.43 2.37 6.75
N THR A 167 8.87 2.33 5.53
CA THR A 167 9.40 3.09 4.40
C THR A 167 9.04 4.56 4.54
N THR A 168 10.05 5.46 4.52
CA THR A 168 9.84 6.88 4.76
C THR A 168 10.89 7.75 4.06
N PHE A 169 10.54 9.03 3.78
CA PHE A 169 11.45 10.06 3.27
C PHE A 169 12.13 10.87 4.39
N PHE A 170 11.73 10.68 5.64
CA PHE A 170 12.23 11.39 6.81
C PHE A 170 12.31 10.45 8.01
N GLU A 171 13.05 10.81 9.03
CA GLU A 171 13.35 9.97 10.18
C GLU A 171 12.71 10.51 11.46
N PRO A 172 11.38 10.32 11.67
CA PRO A 172 10.74 10.71 12.92
C PRO A 172 11.22 9.79 14.04
N PRO A 173 11.35 10.30 15.29
CA PRO A 173 11.73 9.46 16.42
C PRO A 173 10.75 8.30 16.61
N ILE A 174 11.25 7.08 16.70
CA ILE A 174 10.46 5.90 17.05
C ILE A 174 10.02 6.03 18.51
N LYS A 175 8.84 5.52 18.85
CA LYS A 175 8.38 5.46 20.24
C LYS A 175 9.16 4.38 20.98
N PRO A 176 9.62 4.60 22.23
CA PRO A 176 10.49 3.67 22.97
C PRO A 176 10.01 2.21 22.95
N LYS A 177 8.71 2.01 23.11
CA LYS A 177 8.12 0.65 23.12
C LYS A 177 8.18 -0.10 21.79
N TYR A 178 8.65 0.52 20.70
CA TYR A 178 8.77 -0.07 19.37
C TYR A 178 10.19 -0.01 18.81
N GLU A 179 11.16 0.51 19.55
CA GLU A 179 12.54 0.69 19.05
C GLU A 179 13.16 -0.63 18.62
N ASP A 180 13.01 -1.69 19.43
CA ASP A 180 13.58 -3.01 19.12
C ASP A 180 12.85 -3.76 17.98
N ALA A 181 11.65 -3.30 17.61
CA ALA A 181 10.79 -3.96 16.63
C ALA A 181 10.44 -3.06 15.44
N THR A 182 11.24 -2.01 15.18
CA THR A 182 10.98 -1.08 14.08
C THR A 182 12.28 -0.55 13.50
N MET A 183 12.38 -0.57 12.17
CA MET A 183 13.44 0.09 11.43
C MET A 183 12.82 1.06 10.42
N LEU A 184 13.32 2.30 10.39
CA LEU A 184 13.00 3.23 9.32
C LEU A 184 13.93 2.95 8.14
N VAL A 185 13.36 2.85 6.95
CA VAL A 185 14.09 2.54 5.73
C VAL A 185 13.72 3.52 4.62
N PRO A 186 14.63 3.80 3.67
CA PRO A 186 14.30 4.63 2.52
C PRO A 186 13.17 4.03 1.68
N PRO A 187 12.48 4.83 0.85
CA PRO A 187 11.49 4.35 -0.10
C PRO A 187 12.06 3.28 -1.03
N ILE A 188 11.28 2.21 -1.23
CA ILE A 188 11.65 1.12 -2.14
C ILE A 188 11.32 1.55 -3.56
N LEU A 189 12.35 1.70 -4.38
CA LEU A 189 12.24 2.18 -5.76
C LEU A 189 12.52 1.07 -6.76
N ARG A 190 11.78 1.10 -7.87
CA ARG A 190 12.03 0.21 -9.01
C ARG A 190 13.34 0.55 -9.70
N ASP A 191 14.01 -0.42 -10.27
CA ASP A 191 15.25 -0.23 -11.04
C ASP A 191 15.10 0.82 -12.15
N SER A 192 13.93 0.88 -12.79
CA SER A 192 13.64 1.89 -13.82
C SER A 192 13.73 3.33 -13.28
N ILE A 193 13.34 3.56 -12.04
CA ILE A 193 13.45 4.87 -11.39
C ILE A 193 14.89 5.16 -11.00
N LEU A 194 15.61 4.19 -10.46
CA LEU A 194 17.03 4.33 -10.10
C LEU A 194 17.89 4.63 -11.33
N LYS A 195 17.64 3.93 -12.43
CA LYS A 195 18.32 4.17 -13.71
C LYS A 195 17.94 5.52 -14.33
N ALA A 196 16.67 5.95 -14.23
CA ALA A 196 16.22 7.24 -14.75
C ALA A 196 16.93 8.43 -14.07
N LYS A 197 17.33 8.31 -12.81
CA LYS A 197 18.06 9.36 -12.10
C LYS A 197 19.32 9.82 -12.84
N THR A 198 20.01 8.91 -13.54
CA THR A 198 21.26 9.22 -14.26
C THR A 198 21.06 9.94 -15.60
N ILE A 199 19.84 9.86 -16.16
CA ILE A 199 19.47 10.43 -17.46
C ILE A 199 18.41 11.53 -17.34
N ALA A 200 17.86 11.75 -16.14
CA ALA A 200 16.85 12.77 -15.90
C ALA A 200 17.41 14.19 -16.18
N ARG A 201 16.65 14.98 -16.94
CA ARG A 201 16.95 16.38 -17.24
C ARG A 201 15.72 17.21 -16.88
N ALA A 202 15.96 18.49 -16.57
CA ALA A 202 14.87 19.44 -16.45
C ALA A 202 14.13 19.53 -17.80
N GLY A 203 12.82 19.36 -17.76
CA GLY A 203 11.94 19.50 -18.92
C GLY A 203 11.29 20.89 -18.96
N ASP A 204 10.52 21.11 -20.01
CA ASP A 204 9.73 22.33 -20.26
C ASP A 204 8.27 22.14 -19.85
N HIS A 205 7.99 21.16 -19.00
CA HIS A 205 6.62 20.81 -18.62
C HIS A 205 6.54 20.31 -17.17
N VAL A 206 5.34 20.38 -16.63
CA VAL A 206 4.97 19.82 -15.32
C VAL A 206 4.18 18.55 -15.54
N LEU A 207 4.59 17.47 -14.90
CA LEU A 207 3.83 16.23 -14.88
C LEU A 207 2.80 16.25 -13.75
N VAL A 208 1.53 16.08 -14.11
CA VAL A 208 0.42 15.99 -13.16
C VAL A 208 -0.17 14.59 -13.24
N TYR A 209 -0.34 13.94 -12.08
CA TYR A 209 -0.98 12.64 -12.00
C TYR A 209 -2.21 12.73 -11.09
N GLN A 210 -3.40 12.49 -11.67
CA GLN A 210 -4.67 12.49 -10.98
C GLN A 210 -5.21 11.08 -10.82
N THR A 211 -5.44 10.65 -9.60
CA THR A 211 -5.95 9.30 -9.31
C THR A 211 -7.46 9.18 -9.37
N SER A 212 -8.17 10.29 -9.14
CA SER A 212 -9.62 10.39 -9.20
C SER A 212 -10.08 11.19 -10.41
N THR A 213 -11.20 10.79 -10.98
CA THR A 213 -11.86 11.53 -12.08
C THR A 213 -12.97 12.47 -11.58
N SER A 214 -13.21 12.54 -10.27
CA SER A 214 -14.28 13.35 -9.67
C SER A 214 -13.94 14.83 -9.60
N ASP A 215 -12.66 15.20 -9.57
CA ASP A 215 -12.25 16.60 -9.57
C ASP A 215 -12.34 17.19 -10.99
N THR A 216 -13.37 17.98 -11.21
CA THR A 216 -13.61 18.71 -12.47
C THR A 216 -12.89 20.05 -12.54
N SER A 217 -12.32 20.54 -11.43
CA SER A 217 -11.65 21.84 -11.33
C SER A 217 -10.19 21.81 -11.80
N LEU A 218 -9.57 20.63 -11.83
CA LEU A 218 -8.16 20.48 -12.18
C LEU A 218 -7.80 21.09 -13.53
N ILE A 219 -8.49 20.69 -14.60
CA ILE A 219 -8.16 21.16 -15.96
C ILE A 219 -8.39 22.67 -16.12
N PRO A 220 -9.52 23.25 -15.68
CA PRO A 220 -9.69 24.72 -15.67
C PRO A 220 -8.57 25.43 -14.89
N THR A 221 -8.17 24.91 -13.74
CA THR A 221 -7.08 25.50 -12.93
C THR A 221 -5.75 25.47 -13.67
N LEU A 222 -5.37 24.33 -14.27
CA LEU A 222 -4.13 24.22 -15.04
C LEU A 222 -4.13 25.14 -16.26
N ASN A 223 -5.26 25.24 -16.97
CA ASN A 223 -5.41 26.14 -18.12
C ASN A 223 -5.33 27.64 -17.77
N SER A 224 -5.52 28.01 -16.51
CA SER A 224 -5.31 29.40 -16.07
C SER A 224 -3.83 29.79 -15.99
N LEU A 225 -2.92 28.81 -15.93
CA LEU A 225 -1.47 28.99 -15.85
C LEU A 225 -0.86 28.99 -17.27
N LYS A 226 -1.05 30.12 -18.00
CA LYS A 226 -0.78 30.24 -19.44
C LYS A 226 0.67 30.04 -19.87
N ASN A 227 1.63 30.19 -18.95
CA ASN A 227 3.06 30.08 -19.26
C ASN A 227 3.63 28.68 -18.98
N GLU A 228 2.79 27.75 -18.57
CA GLU A 228 3.20 26.41 -18.17
C GLU A 228 2.58 25.35 -19.08
N ARG A 229 3.36 24.33 -19.39
CA ARG A 229 2.90 23.15 -20.12
C ARG A 229 2.68 22.00 -19.14
N PHE A 230 1.54 21.34 -19.23
CA PHE A 230 1.17 20.25 -18.36
C PHE A 230 0.96 18.95 -19.15
N TYR A 231 1.55 17.85 -18.67
CA TYR A 231 1.13 16.50 -19.07
C TYR A 231 0.32 15.88 -17.94
N VAL A 232 -0.97 15.68 -18.17
CA VAL A 232 -1.90 15.20 -17.15
C VAL A 232 -2.25 13.75 -17.42
N TYR A 233 -1.97 12.87 -16.43
CA TYR A 233 -2.25 11.45 -16.48
C TYR A 233 -3.34 11.07 -15.46
N GLY A 234 -4.04 9.95 -15.72
CA GLY A 234 -5.03 9.38 -14.81
C GLY A 234 -6.47 9.73 -15.15
N LEU A 235 -6.73 10.69 -16.03
CA LEU A 235 -8.10 11.11 -16.40
C LEU A 235 -8.80 10.16 -17.40
N ARG A 236 -8.15 9.06 -17.81
CA ARG A 236 -8.68 8.05 -18.76
C ARG A 236 -9.13 8.60 -20.11
N ARG A 237 -8.60 9.73 -20.53
CA ARG A 237 -8.86 10.36 -21.83
C ARG A 237 -7.55 10.81 -22.47
N ARG A 238 -7.57 10.92 -23.81
CA ARG A 238 -6.43 11.44 -24.61
C ARG A 238 -6.93 12.62 -25.39
N GLU A 239 -6.55 13.80 -25.00
CA GLU A 239 -6.91 15.05 -25.65
C GLU A 239 -5.83 16.09 -25.38
N VAL A 240 -5.73 17.07 -26.27
CA VAL A 240 -4.96 18.30 -26.07
C VAL A 240 -5.97 19.39 -25.77
N ILE A 241 -5.83 20.03 -24.62
CA ILE A 241 -6.74 21.09 -24.18
C ILE A 241 -5.94 22.36 -23.98
N GLY A 242 -6.35 23.42 -24.59
CA GLY A 242 -5.82 24.76 -24.35
C GLY A 242 -4.55 25.08 -25.14
N ASN A 243 -3.81 25.99 -24.68
CA ASN A 243 -2.81 26.91 -25.20
C ASN A 243 -1.87 26.42 -26.27
#